data_0aabfa84ff7339c4b0469edaaee6fe0c
#
_entry.id   0aabfa84ff7339c4b0469edaaee6fe0c
#
_cell.length_a   1.000
_cell.length_b   1.000
_cell.length_c   1.000
_cell.angle_alpha   90.00
_cell.angle_beta   90.00
_cell.angle_gamma   90.00
#
_symmetry.space_group_name_H-M   'P 1'
#
loop_
_entity.id
_entity.type
_entity.pdbx_description
1 polymer ?
#
loop_
_entity_poly.entity_id
_entity_poly.type
_entity_poly.pdbx_seq_one_letter_code
_entity_poly.pdbx_strand_id
1 'polypeptide(L)'
;MSNKHFTVKEANKLIPLIEEELYHLKKLQSEFDHKLQHLNKVKLQMKEHVQTEVSSLFLMESELEFLEIQAQIHVTNIKNTGALLKGIDPGLVDFPSIKNNETILLCWKEGESEISYYHSETEGFAGRKPLSDDDES
;
A
#
# COMPACT_ATOMS: atom_id res chain seq x y z
N MET A 1 7.62 18.54 5.03
CA MET A 1 7.27 17.75 6.02
C MET A 1 5.93 17.93 6.55
N SER A 2 5.07 17.07 6.33
CA SER A 2 3.78 17.32 6.84
C SER A 2 3.53 16.48 8.06
N ASN A 3 3.24 17.14 9.14
CA ASN A 3 2.82 16.50 10.36
C ASN A 3 1.31 16.61 10.45
N LYS A 4 0.66 16.14 9.39
CA LYS A 4 -0.78 16.19 9.39
C LYS A 4 -1.34 15.20 10.40
N HIS A 5 -2.29 15.68 11.20
CA HIS A 5 -3.05 14.85 12.11
C HIS A 5 -4.51 14.85 11.67
N PHE A 6 -5.09 13.67 11.65
CA PHE A 6 -6.46 13.47 11.18
C PHE A 6 -7.43 13.33 12.33
N THR A 7 -8.62 13.89 12.17
CA THR A 7 -9.74 13.45 12.99
C THR A 7 -10.25 12.15 12.37
N VAL A 8 -11.02 11.39 13.13
CA VAL A 8 -11.64 10.16 12.62
C VAL A 8 -12.48 10.48 11.39
N LYS A 9 -13.22 11.58 11.44
CA LYS A 9 -14.08 12.00 10.33
C LYS A 9 -13.27 12.32 9.08
N GLU A 10 -12.16 13.03 9.23
CA GLU A 10 -11.30 13.35 8.09
C GLU A 10 -10.69 12.09 7.47
N ALA A 11 -10.24 11.17 8.32
CA ALA A 11 -9.64 9.93 7.87
C ALA A 11 -10.67 9.08 7.13
N ASN A 12 -11.89 8.99 7.65
CA ASN A 12 -12.95 8.23 7.01
C ASN A 12 -13.29 8.75 5.61
N LYS A 13 -13.15 10.04 5.39
CA LYS A 13 -13.41 10.65 4.08
C LYS A 13 -12.40 10.18 3.03
N LEU A 14 -11.23 9.76 3.45
CA LEU A 14 -10.19 9.32 2.53
C LEU A 14 -10.30 7.85 2.15
N ILE A 15 -11.11 7.07 2.86
CA ILE A 15 -11.23 5.64 2.58
C ILE A 15 -11.55 5.33 1.11
N PRO A 16 -12.52 6.00 0.46
CA PRO A 16 -12.78 5.70 -0.95
C PRO A 16 -11.57 5.90 -1.86
N LEU A 17 -10.81 6.98 -1.63
CA LEU A 17 -9.60 7.23 -2.40
C LEU A 17 -8.55 6.15 -2.14
N ILE A 18 -8.36 5.80 -0.87
CA ILE A 18 -7.40 4.76 -0.48
C ILE A 18 -7.78 3.42 -1.11
N GLU A 19 -9.06 3.08 -1.08
CA GLU A 19 -9.53 1.83 -1.68
C GLU A 19 -9.26 1.77 -3.17
N GLU A 20 -9.45 2.88 -3.87
CA GLU A 20 -9.17 2.94 -5.29
C GLU A 20 -7.69 2.76 -5.59
N GLU A 21 -6.83 3.45 -4.83
CA GLU A 21 -5.39 3.31 -5.02
C GLU A 21 -4.92 1.89 -4.71
N LEU A 22 -5.47 1.28 -3.67
CA LEU A 22 -5.15 -0.11 -3.32
C LEU A 22 -5.60 -1.08 -4.40
N TYR A 23 -6.74 -0.83 -5.02
CA TYR A 23 -7.23 -1.66 -6.13
C TYR A 23 -6.19 -1.69 -7.26
N HIS A 24 -5.69 -0.52 -7.63
CA HIS A 24 -4.67 -0.43 -8.69
C HIS A 24 -3.36 -1.09 -8.26
N LEU A 25 -2.96 -0.89 -7.01
CA LEU A 25 -1.73 -1.51 -6.50
C LEU A 25 -1.80 -3.04 -6.53
N LYS A 26 -2.92 -3.60 -6.11
CA LYS A 26 -3.09 -5.06 -6.12
C LYS A 26 -3.07 -5.60 -7.53
N LYS A 27 -3.69 -4.89 -8.46
CA LYS A 27 -3.71 -5.30 -9.86
C LYS A 27 -2.31 -5.30 -10.46
N LEU A 28 -1.55 -4.24 -10.18
CA LEU A 28 -0.16 -4.13 -10.64
C LEU A 28 0.72 -5.21 -10.00
N GLN A 29 0.51 -5.49 -8.73
CA GLN A 29 1.27 -6.53 -8.04
C GLN A 29 1.02 -7.90 -8.66
N SER A 30 -0.23 -8.22 -8.96
CA SER A 30 -0.59 -9.47 -9.59
C SER A 30 0.07 -9.59 -10.97
N GLU A 31 0.03 -8.53 -11.74
CA GLU A 31 0.65 -8.50 -13.06
C GLU A 31 2.16 -8.65 -12.96
N PHE A 32 2.78 -7.97 -12.01
CA PHE A 32 4.21 -8.06 -11.76
C PHE A 32 4.61 -9.50 -11.40
N ASP A 33 3.86 -10.14 -10.51
CA ASP A 33 4.15 -11.51 -10.08
C ASP A 33 4.06 -12.49 -11.26
N HIS A 34 3.05 -12.33 -12.10
CA HIS A 34 2.90 -13.18 -13.30
C HIS A 34 4.07 -13.01 -14.26
N LYS A 35 4.46 -11.76 -14.51
CA LYS A 35 5.56 -11.48 -15.45
C LYS A 35 6.89 -11.93 -14.87
N LEU A 36 7.07 -11.80 -13.57
CA LEU A 36 8.28 -12.27 -12.91
C LEU A 36 8.42 -13.79 -12.99
N GLN A 37 7.33 -14.52 -12.76
CA GLN A 37 7.33 -15.97 -12.89
C GLN A 37 7.67 -16.39 -14.32
N HIS A 38 7.09 -15.72 -15.30
CA HIS A 38 7.37 -15.98 -16.70
C HIS A 38 8.84 -15.72 -17.04
N LEU A 39 9.37 -14.59 -16.57
CA LEU A 39 10.77 -14.26 -16.78
C LEU A 39 11.70 -15.32 -16.20
N ASN A 40 11.41 -15.78 -14.99
CA ASN A 40 12.22 -16.80 -14.33
C ASN A 40 12.20 -18.13 -15.10
N LYS A 41 11.04 -18.50 -15.64
CA LYS A 41 10.93 -19.70 -16.48
C LYS A 41 11.76 -19.56 -17.75
N VAL A 42 11.70 -18.42 -18.40
CA VAL A 42 12.48 -18.16 -19.62
C VAL A 42 13.96 -18.24 -19.31
N LYS A 43 14.41 -17.64 -18.20
CA LYS A 43 15.81 -17.71 -17.80
C LYS A 43 16.29 -19.14 -17.60
N LEU A 44 15.45 -19.99 -17.00
CA LEU A 44 15.82 -21.39 -16.79
C LEU A 44 15.94 -22.14 -18.11
N GLN A 45 15.14 -21.79 -19.10
CA GLN A 45 15.15 -22.44 -20.41
C GLN A 45 16.27 -21.95 -21.31
N MET A 46 16.87 -20.82 -20.97
CA MET A 46 17.87 -20.16 -21.82
C MET A 46 19.29 -20.61 -21.61
N LYS A 47 19.54 -21.61 -20.81
CA LYS A 47 20.91 -22.03 -20.48
C LYS A 47 21.77 -22.35 -21.71
N GLU A 48 21.17 -22.64 -22.84
CA GLU A 48 21.90 -23.05 -24.06
C GLU A 48 21.63 -22.13 -25.23
N HIS A 49 20.90 -21.06 -25.02
CA HIS A 49 20.48 -20.21 -26.14
C HIS A 49 21.09 -18.83 -26.07
N VAL A 50 21.08 -18.18 -27.21
CA VAL A 50 21.94 -17.06 -27.40
C VAL A 50 21.19 -15.78 -27.66
N GLN A 51 21.78 -14.93 -28.25
CA GLN A 51 21.55 -13.50 -28.41
C GLN A 51 20.14 -12.97 -28.70
N THR A 52 19.31 -13.71 -29.42
CA THR A 52 17.94 -13.26 -29.69
C THR A 52 17.10 -13.23 -28.43
N GLU A 53 17.45 -14.09 -27.49
CA GLU A 53 16.70 -14.19 -26.26
C GLU A 53 17.17 -13.20 -25.21
N VAL A 54 18.40 -12.69 -25.33
CA VAL A 54 18.90 -11.63 -24.48
C VAL A 54 18.06 -10.36 -24.67
N SER A 55 17.69 -10.04 -25.92
CA SER A 55 16.84 -8.90 -26.19
C SER A 55 15.44 -9.07 -25.60
N SER A 56 14.91 -10.30 -25.65
CA SER A 56 13.63 -10.63 -25.03
C SER A 56 13.68 -10.47 -23.52
N LEU A 57 14.78 -10.91 -22.89
CA LEU A 57 14.97 -10.75 -21.46
C LEU A 57 15.01 -9.28 -21.07
N PHE A 58 15.75 -8.49 -21.84
CA PHE A 58 15.83 -7.06 -21.60
C PHE A 58 14.44 -6.42 -21.64
N LEU A 59 13.65 -6.79 -22.63
CA LEU A 59 12.29 -6.27 -22.76
C LEU A 59 11.41 -6.69 -21.57
N MET A 60 11.48 -7.94 -21.17
CA MET A 60 10.74 -8.44 -20.03
C MET A 60 11.12 -7.72 -18.74
N GLU A 61 12.41 -7.50 -18.53
CA GLU A 61 12.90 -6.78 -17.35
C GLU A 61 12.43 -5.33 -17.37
N SER A 62 12.42 -4.72 -18.56
CA SER A 62 11.92 -3.35 -18.71
C SER A 62 10.43 -3.25 -18.38
N GLU A 63 9.66 -4.26 -18.75
CA GLU A 63 8.23 -4.29 -18.39
C GLU A 63 8.02 -4.34 -16.88
N LEU A 64 8.84 -5.13 -16.17
CA LEU A 64 8.77 -5.20 -14.72
C LEU A 64 9.09 -3.85 -14.08
N GLU A 65 10.14 -3.19 -14.57
CA GLU A 65 10.49 -1.86 -14.06
C GLU A 65 9.38 -0.86 -14.30
N PHE A 66 8.72 -0.94 -15.45
CA PHE A 66 7.62 -0.05 -15.75
C PHE A 66 6.45 -0.25 -14.78
N LEU A 67 6.15 -1.51 -14.44
CA LEU A 67 5.11 -1.80 -13.46
C LEU A 67 5.45 -1.24 -12.08
N GLU A 68 6.72 -1.31 -11.70
CA GLU A 68 7.17 -0.74 -10.43
C GLU A 68 6.99 0.77 -10.40
N ILE A 69 7.30 1.44 -11.51
CA ILE A 69 7.11 2.88 -11.63
C ILE A 69 5.62 3.24 -11.50
N GLN A 70 4.76 2.48 -12.16
CA GLN A 70 3.32 2.69 -12.06
C GLN A 70 2.83 2.49 -10.63
N ALA A 71 3.31 1.44 -9.96
CA ALA A 71 2.92 1.18 -8.58
C ALA A 71 3.34 2.33 -7.67
N GLN A 72 4.52 2.90 -7.91
CA GLN A 72 5.01 4.00 -7.10
C GLN A 72 4.11 5.23 -7.18
N ILE A 73 3.46 5.45 -8.33
CA ILE A 73 2.52 6.56 -8.46
C ILE A 73 1.37 6.39 -7.47
N HIS A 74 0.83 5.18 -7.37
CA HIS A 74 -0.30 4.93 -6.46
C HIS A 74 0.12 4.99 -5.00
N VAL A 75 1.31 4.49 -4.67
CA VAL A 75 1.88 4.62 -3.32
C VAL A 75 2.01 6.09 -2.95
N THR A 76 2.53 6.88 -3.88
CA THR A 76 2.72 8.32 -3.66
C THR A 76 1.37 9.03 -3.49
N ASN A 77 0.36 8.62 -4.23
CA ASN A 77 -0.98 9.21 -4.07
C ASN A 77 -1.52 9.01 -2.66
N ILE A 78 -1.30 7.83 -2.08
CA ILE A 78 -1.70 7.57 -0.71
C ILE A 78 -0.88 8.42 0.26
N LYS A 79 0.43 8.41 0.08
CA LYS A 79 1.35 9.15 0.93
C LYS A 79 1.04 10.63 0.94
N ASN A 80 0.67 11.18 -0.21
CA ASN A 80 0.38 12.61 -0.32
C ASN A 80 -0.87 13.05 0.44
N THR A 81 -1.73 12.11 0.83
CA THR A 81 -2.86 12.43 1.70
C THR A 81 -2.43 12.65 3.14
N GLY A 82 -1.23 12.23 3.50
CA GLY A 82 -0.74 12.23 4.88
C GLY A 82 -0.90 10.87 5.56
N ALA A 83 -1.60 9.94 4.92
CA ALA A 83 -1.78 8.59 5.43
C ALA A 83 -0.50 7.76 5.25
N LEU A 84 -0.35 6.73 6.07
CA LEU A 84 0.79 5.84 6.04
C LEU A 84 0.36 4.46 5.54
N LEU A 85 0.85 4.08 4.39
CA LEU A 85 0.54 2.77 3.82
C LEU A 85 1.41 1.72 4.51
N LYS A 86 0.78 0.77 5.19
CA LYS A 86 1.47 -0.27 5.95
C LYS A 86 1.41 -1.64 5.30
N GLY A 87 0.44 -1.87 4.44
CA GLY A 87 0.32 -3.14 3.72
C GLY A 87 -0.60 -2.98 2.54
N ILE A 88 -0.39 -3.81 1.53
CA ILE A 88 -1.17 -3.76 0.29
C ILE A 88 -2.18 -4.90 0.23
N ASP A 89 -1.80 -6.08 0.67
CA ASP A 89 -2.67 -7.26 0.59
C ASP A 89 -2.56 -8.08 1.88
N PRO A 90 -3.45 -7.88 2.85
CA PRO A 90 -4.57 -6.94 2.81
C PRO A 90 -4.11 -5.50 2.96
N GLY A 91 -4.94 -4.59 2.52
CA GLY A 91 -4.66 -3.18 2.68
C GLY A 91 -4.65 -2.79 4.15
N LEU A 92 -3.58 -2.15 4.59
CA LEU A 92 -3.46 -1.62 5.96
C LEU A 92 -2.96 -0.19 5.84
N VAL A 93 -3.68 0.74 6.43
CA VAL A 93 -3.35 2.15 6.36
C VAL A 93 -3.53 2.79 7.73
N ASP A 94 -2.54 3.55 8.15
CA ASP A 94 -2.59 4.28 9.40
C ASP A 94 -2.72 5.77 9.12
N PHE A 95 -3.48 6.45 9.97
CA PHE A 95 -3.67 7.90 9.87
C PHE A 95 -3.21 8.53 11.18
N PRO A 96 -2.14 9.33 11.15
CA PRO A 96 -1.71 10.01 12.37
C PRO A 96 -2.81 10.87 12.97
N SER A 97 -2.98 10.79 14.28
CA SER A 97 -4.00 11.54 14.99
C SER A 97 -3.50 11.89 16.37
N ILE A 98 -4.26 12.66 17.10
CA ILE A 98 -3.91 13.05 18.47
C ILE A 98 -5.03 12.64 19.41
N LYS A 99 -4.66 12.00 20.52
CA LYS A 99 -5.58 11.62 21.58
C LYS A 99 -4.88 11.92 22.90
N ASN A 100 -5.54 12.73 23.74
CA ASN A 100 -4.98 13.11 25.05
C ASN A 100 -3.56 13.66 24.94
N ASN A 101 -3.34 14.55 23.98
CA ASN A 101 -2.05 15.19 23.69
C ASN A 101 -0.95 14.23 23.25
N GLU A 102 -1.30 12.99 22.90
CA GLU A 102 -0.33 12.02 22.39
C GLU A 102 -0.67 11.66 20.95
N THR A 103 0.36 11.41 20.17
CA THR A 103 0.16 10.94 18.79
C THR A 103 -0.24 9.47 18.80
N ILE A 104 -1.33 9.19 18.13
CA ILE A 104 -1.79 7.82 17.90
C ILE A 104 -1.93 7.62 16.42
N LEU A 105 -2.15 6.38 16.01
CA LEU A 105 -2.39 6.04 14.62
C LEU A 105 -3.77 5.42 14.52
N LEU A 106 -4.66 6.09 13.80
CA LEU A 106 -5.95 5.53 13.45
C LEU A 106 -5.68 4.42 12.44
N CYS A 107 -6.20 3.23 12.69
CA CYS A 107 -5.83 2.05 11.91
C CYS A 107 -7.03 1.54 11.12
N TRP A 108 -6.85 1.50 9.80
CA TRP A 108 -7.87 0.97 8.90
C TRP A 108 -7.33 -0.27 8.20
N LYS A 109 -8.14 -1.31 8.20
CA LYS A 109 -7.85 -2.52 7.45
C LYS A 109 -8.87 -2.65 6.34
N GLU A 110 -8.41 -3.02 5.17
CA GLU A 110 -9.27 -3.21 4.01
C GLU A 110 -10.41 -4.18 4.34
N GLY A 111 -11.63 -3.77 4.01
CA GLY A 111 -12.84 -4.51 4.36
C GLY A 111 -13.63 -3.85 5.47
N GLU A 112 -13.00 -2.99 6.26
CA GLU A 112 -13.70 -2.22 7.29
C GLU A 112 -14.41 -1.04 6.62
N SER A 113 -15.68 -0.84 6.94
CA SER A 113 -16.46 0.23 6.31
C SER A 113 -16.06 1.62 6.80
N GLU A 114 -15.53 1.67 8.01
CA GLU A 114 -15.06 2.93 8.60
C GLU A 114 -13.95 2.63 9.59
N ILE A 115 -13.24 3.68 9.99
CA ILE A 115 -12.16 3.54 10.95
C ILE A 115 -12.75 3.39 12.35
N SER A 116 -12.43 2.28 13.00
CA SER A 116 -12.97 1.93 14.32
C SER A 116 -11.90 1.61 15.35
N TYR A 117 -10.63 1.66 14.96
CA TYR A 117 -9.52 1.25 15.83
C TYR A 117 -8.36 2.21 15.75
N TYR A 118 -7.52 2.17 16.76
CA TYR A 118 -6.26 2.91 16.78
C TYR A 118 -5.20 2.10 17.50
N HIS A 119 -3.95 2.48 17.34
CA HIS A 119 -2.84 1.94 18.12
C HIS A 119 -1.81 3.05 18.35
N SER A 120 -0.88 2.81 19.27
CA SER A 120 0.17 3.78 19.51
C SER A 120 1.21 3.72 18.38
N GLU A 121 2.11 4.71 18.35
CA GLU A 121 3.15 4.75 17.33
C GLU A 121 4.09 3.55 17.38
N THR A 122 4.26 2.93 18.55
CA THR A 122 5.17 1.82 18.73
C THR A 122 4.50 0.46 18.59
N GLU A 123 3.16 0.43 18.69
CA GLU A 123 2.41 -0.80 18.48
C GLU A 123 2.05 -0.91 17.01
N GLY A 124 1.87 -2.11 16.52
CA GLY A 124 1.37 -2.31 15.17
C GLY A 124 -0.09 -2.72 15.19
N PHE A 125 -0.53 -3.31 14.10
CA PHE A 125 -1.89 -3.79 13.94
C PHE A 125 -2.34 -4.68 15.11
N ALA A 126 -1.44 -5.52 15.61
CA ALA A 126 -1.76 -6.43 16.72
C ALA A 126 -2.15 -5.71 18.01
N GLY A 127 -1.71 -4.46 18.16
CA GLY A 127 -2.02 -3.68 19.34
C GLY A 127 -3.22 -2.75 19.21
N ARG A 128 -4.02 -2.91 18.15
CA ARG A 128 -5.14 -1.99 17.91
C ARG A 128 -6.20 -2.12 19.00
N LYS A 129 -6.76 -0.97 19.34
CA LYS A 129 -7.78 -0.82 20.36
C LYS A 129 -9.00 -0.16 19.73
N PRO A 130 -10.21 -0.48 20.18
CA PRO A 130 -11.38 0.16 19.61
C PRO A 130 -11.47 1.64 20.01
N LEU A 131 -11.93 2.44 19.08
CA LEU A 131 -12.24 3.84 19.36
C LEU A 131 -13.50 3.92 20.18
N SER A 132 -13.56 4.91 21.09
CA SER A 132 -14.76 5.19 21.84
C SER A 132 -15.51 6.35 21.19
N ASP A 133 -16.74 6.60 21.62
CA ASP A 133 -17.53 7.72 21.09
C ASP A 133 -16.82 9.06 21.28
N ASP A 134 -16.02 9.19 22.34
CA ASP A 134 -15.28 10.42 22.63
C ASP A 134 -14.15 10.66 21.64
N ASP A 135 -13.73 9.63 20.91
CA ASP A 135 -12.64 9.73 19.97
C ASP A 135 -13.10 10.15 18.57
N GLU A 136 -14.40 10.20 18.34
CA GLU A 136 -14.95 10.55 17.05
C GLU A 136 -15.18 12.05 16.88
N SER A 137 -14.15 12.77 16.72
CA SER A 137 -14.35 14.22 16.51
C SER A 137 -13.76 14.69 15.21
#